data_d695b98b8cce95a13ef9a2c888f3b851
#
_entry.id   d695b98b8cce95a13ef9a2c888f3b851
#
_cell.length_a   1.000
_cell.length_b   1.000
_cell.length_c   1.000
_cell.angle_alpha   90.00
_cell.angle_beta   90.00
_cell.angle_gamma   90.00
#
_symmetry.space_group_name_H-M   'P 1'
#
loop_
_entity.id
_entity.type
_entity.pdbx_description
1 polymer ?
#
loop_
_entity_poly.entity_id
_entity_poly.type
_entity_poly.pdbx_seq_one_letter_code
_entity_poly.pdbx_strand_id
1 'polypeptide(L)'
;MTGKLFHLVALAAIFAACFAGNLSAQPTRDRKIVDWCSPEAGLNGLYRIDFDRSDRLYSVIEGASANVPFGDQQQFFIDLSVRLAPPDLLAIECRNDRVALASSRASRVEFPADGKTRRVRTSGGEAQQTRIWLDRAGLTFSSTGGGSDALNFNFLPIDDGRALRVTRRISAKELSAPVVIQTTYNKIAEVARWDIFDDAQLAEQTPVQKQKPVPPSPTARAVAPTFRNDEASELRETLAAWIAATNRRDIERQMSFYLNELKAFYLTRNVSSDAVRNEKTRAFAAATSVDIRAAEPEIIFQNGGREAVMRFRKVYDIQRRAGSRRGEVVQELRWQRTNRGWKIFSERDIKVIR
;
A
#
# COMPACT_ATOMS: atom_id res chain seq x y z
N MET A 1 -25.59 50.03 -40.37
CA MET A 1 -26.20 49.38 -41.53
C MET A 1 -26.54 47.97 -41.09
N THR A 2 -27.80 47.83 -40.64
CA THR A 2 -28.92 47.17 -41.31
C THR A 2 -28.60 45.73 -41.66
N GLY A 3 -29.19 44.74 -41.08
CA GLY A 3 -30.55 44.26 -40.83
C GLY A 3 -30.47 42.78 -41.21
N LYS A 4 -31.19 41.87 -40.71
CA LYS A 4 -32.58 41.42 -40.57
C LYS A 4 -32.52 40.06 -39.92
N LEU A 5 -33.07 39.79 -38.82
CA LEU A 5 -34.46 39.38 -38.49
C LEU A 5 -35.13 38.50 -39.55
N PHE A 6 -35.30 37.20 -39.26
CA PHE A 6 -36.41 36.42 -39.74
C PHE A 6 -36.92 35.45 -38.68
N HIS A 7 -38.14 35.67 -38.28
CA HIS A 7 -39.02 34.80 -37.55
C HIS A 7 -39.41 33.60 -38.42
N LEU A 8 -39.64 32.45 -37.81
CA LEU A 8 -40.79 31.60 -38.18
C LEU A 8 -41.36 30.88 -36.97
N VAL A 9 -42.65 31.06 -36.85
CA VAL A 9 -43.60 30.70 -35.83
C VAL A 9 -44.27 29.38 -36.21
N ALA A 10 -44.60 28.61 -35.20
CA ALA A 10 -45.73 27.71 -35.00
C ALA A 10 -45.84 26.41 -35.82
N LEU A 11 -46.06 25.31 -35.13
CA LEU A 11 -47.41 24.69 -35.05
C LEU A 11 -47.48 23.68 -33.89
N ALA A 12 -48.42 24.01 -32.99
CA ALA A 12 -48.92 23.09 -31.97
C ALA A 12 -49.82 22.04 -32.64
N ALA A 13 -49.69 20.79 -32.27
CA ALA A 13 -50.76 19.79 -32.47
C ALA A 13 -50.89 18.96 -31.20
N ILE A 14 -51.97 19.22 -30.52
CA ILE A 14 -52.55 18.50 -29.39
C ILE A 14 -52.94 17.09 -29.86
N PHE A 15 -52.43 16.04 -29.22
CA PHE A 15 -53.05 14.73 -29.17
C PHE A 15 -53.17 14.28 -27.70
N ALA A 16 -54.30 14.63 -27.12
CA ALA A 16 -54.76 14.01 -25.89
C ALA A 16 -55.32 12.61 -26.24
N ALA A 17 -54.53 11.57 -25.97
CA ALA A 17 -55.00 10.21 -25.92
C ALA A 17 -55.06 9.79 -24.45
N CYS A 18 -56.23 9.74 -23.87
CA CYS A 18 -56.53 9.09 -22.62
C CYS A 18 -56.17 7.60 -22.74
N PHE A 19 -55.04 7.19 -22.18
CA PHE A 19 -54.79 5.81 -21.80
C PHE A 19 -54.94 5.71 -20.28
N ALA A 20 -56.16 5.33 -19.84
CA ALA A 20 -56.36 4.74 -18.54
C ALA A 20 -55.67 3.36 -18.55
N GLY A 21 -54.34 3.38 -18.43
CA GLY A 21 -53.55 2.18 -18.18
C GLY A 21 -53.52 1.90 -16.69
N ASN A 22 -54.08 0.76 -16.30
CA ASN A 22 -53.97 0.19 -14.96
C ASN A 22 -52.52 0.30 -14.50
N LEU A 23 -52.26 1.14 -13.51
CA LEU A 23 -51.07 1.09 -12.68
C LEU A 23 -51.12 -0.23 -11.88
N SER A 24 -50.76 -1.33 -12.51
CA SER A 24 -50.30 -2.51 -11.80
C SER A 24 -49.12 -2.07 -10.98
N ALA A 25 -49.31 -1.90 -9.69
CA ALA A 25 -48.22 -1.76 -8.74
C ALA A 25 -47.28 -2.95 -8.99
N GLN A 26 -46.16 -2.71 -9.68
CA GLN A 26 -45.10 -3.70 -9.72
C GLN A 26 -44.76 -4.01 -8.27
N PRO A 27 -44.77 -5.29 -7.85
CA PRO A 27 -44.32 -5.64 -6.52
C PRO A 27 -42.89 -5.05 -6.38
N THR A 28 -42.75 -4.15 -5.42
CA THR A 28 -41.44 -3.74 -4.94
C THR A 28 -40.71 -5.04 -4.65
N ARG A 29 -39.82 -5.45 -5.56
CA ARG A 29 -38.89 -6.54 -5.25
C ARG A 29 -38.26 -6.14 -3.93
N ASP A 30 -38.58 -6.87 -2.88
CA ASP A 30 -37.86 -6.81 -1.61
C ASP A 30 -36.38 -6.95 -1.93
N ARG A 31 -35.72 -5.80 -1.98
CA ARG A 31 -34.29 -5.76 -2.22
C ARG A 31 -33.65 -6.21 -0.92
N LYS A 32 -33.42 -7.52 -0.80
CA LYS A 32 -32.70 -8.13 0.29
C LYS A 32 -31.52 -7.22 0.66
N ILE A 33 -31.54 -6.69 1.86
CA ILE A 33 -30.39 -5.96 2.41
C ILE A 33 -29.28 -7.01 2.53
N VAL A 34 -28.19 -6.81 1.84
CA VAL A 34 -27.05 -7.72 1.92
C VAL A 34 -26.40 -7.49 3.29
N ASP A 35 -26.45 -8.51 4.14
CA ASP A 35 -25.70 -8.50 5.40
C ASP A 35 -24.27 -8.97 5.14
N TRP A 36 -23.39 -8.02 4.86
CA TRP A 36 -21.97 -8.27 4.59
C TRP A 36 -21.22 -8.92 5.76
N CYS A 37 -21.78 -8.84 6.97
CA CYS A 37 -21.21 -9.46 8.17
C CYS A 37 -21.62 -10.93 8.32
N SER A 38 -22.58 -11.41 7.54
CA SER A 38 -22.94 -12.82 7.53
C SER A 38 -21.80 -13.68 6.95
N PRO A 39 -21.63 -14.92 7.41
CA PRO A 39 -20.60 -15.80 6.84
C PRO A 39 -20.74 -16.02 5.34
N GLU A 40 -21.96 -15.99 4.83
CA GLU A 40 -22.30 -16.22 3.42
C GLU A 40 -21.98 -15.03 2.53
N ALA A 41 -21.98 -13.80 3.07
CA ALA A 41 -21.71 -12.59 2.30
C ALA A 41 -20.22 -12.34 2.03
N GLY A 42 -19.34 -13.06 2.72
CA GLY A 42 -17.94 -13.19 2.35
C GLY A 42 -17.02 -12.04 2.71
N LEU A 43 -17.45 -11.03 3.51
CA LEU A 43 -16.54 -9.96 3.93
C LEU A 43 -15.52 -10.42 4.99
N ASN A 44 -15.90 -11.37 5.85
CA ASN A 44 -15.03 -11.94 6.86
C ASN A 44 -13.97 -12.83 6.22
N GLY A 45 -12.73 -12.75 6.72
CA GLY A 45 -11.67 -13.66 6.29
C GLY A 45 -10.28 -13.07 6.30
N LEU A 46 -9.36 -13.91 5.85
CA LEU A 46 -7.99 -13.57 5.53
C LEU A 46 -7.81 -13.60 4.02
N TYR A 47 -7.23 -12.55 3.47
CA TYR A 47 -7.12 -12.31 2.04
C TYR A 47 -5.68 -12.06 1.63
N ARG A 48 -5.28 -12.63 0.49
CA ARG A 48 -3.99 -12.41 -0.15
C ARG A 48 -4.17 -11.72 -1.48
N ILE A 49 -3.35 -10.73 -1.76
CA ILE A 49 -3.38 -9.98 -3.02
C ILE A 49 -3.22 -10.88 -4.24
N ASP A 50 -4.07 -10.65 -5.24
CA ASP A 50 -3.98 -11.24 -6.58
C ASP A 50 -3.49 -10.14 -7.54
N PHE A 51 -2.23 -10.22 -7.91
CA PHE A 51 -1.61 -9.20 -8.76
C PHE A 51 -2.08 -9.25 -10.21
N ASP A 52 -2.44 -10.43 -10.70
CA ASP A 52 -2.84 -10.62 -12.10
C ASP A 52 -4.24 -10.01 -12.35
N ARG A 53 -5.07 -9.98 -11.30
CA ARG A 53 -6.41 -9.39 -11.31
C ARG A 53 -6.47 -7.97 -10.74
N SER A 54 -5.33 -7.34 -10.51
CA SER A 54 -5.22 -6.00 -9.91
C SER A 54 -4.68 -4.99 -10.90
N ASP A 55 -5.10 -3.73 -10.74
CA ASP A 55 -4.54 -2.63 -11.53
C ASP A 55 -3.03 -2.51 -11.32
N ARG A 56 -2.35 -2.10 -12.35
CA ARG A 56 -0.92 -1.77 -12.30
C ARG A 56 -0.76 -0.39 -11.64
N LEU A 57 -0.59 -0.38 -10.33
CA LEU A 57 -0.52 0.83 -9.50
C LEU A 57 0.31 1.94 -10.15
N TYR A 58 1.49 1.60 -10.64
CA TYR A 58 2.45 2.59 -11.14
C TYR A 58 2.05 3.19 -12.48
N SER A 59 1.46 2.39 -13.36
CA SER A 59 0.94 2.91 -14.63
C SER A 59 -0.21 3.89 -14.40
N VAL A 60 -1.06 3.62 -13.39
CA VAL A 60 -2.16 4.51 -13.03
C VAL A 60 -1.62 5.81 -12.43
N ILE A 61 -0.64 5.74 -11.53
CA ILE A 61 -0.05 6.93 -10.89
C ILE A 61 0.78 7.74 -11.90
N GLU A 62 1.52 7.08 -12.78
CA GLU A 62 2.29 7.75 -13.83
C GLU A 62 1.38 8.57 -14.74
N GLY A 63 0.26 7.99 -15.19
CA GLY A 63 -0.74 8.70 -15.97
C GLY A 63 -1.35 9.89 -15.22
N ALA A 64 -1.62 9.75 -13.92
CA ALA A 64 -2.17 10.81 -13.09
C ALA A 64 -1.17 11.94 -12.80
N SER A 65 0.13 11.62 -12.73
CA SER A 65 1.20 12.56 -12.42
C SER A 65 1.65 13.39 -13.63
N ALA A 66 1.17 13.07 -14.83
CA ALA A 66 1.58 13.74 -16.07
C ALA A 66 1.31 15.27 -16.09
N ASN A 67 0.30 15.72 -15.33
CA ASN A 67 -0.08 17.14 -15.23
C ASN A 67 0.58 17.87 -14.05
N VAL A 68 1.36 17.19 -13.24
CA VAL A 68 2.11 17.81 -12.13
C VAL A 68 3.37 18.46 -12.69
N PRO A 69 3.77 19.68 -12.23
CA PRO A 69 5.00 20.31 -12.66
C PRO A 69 6.21 19.37 -12.55
N PHE A 70 7.06 19.36 -13.58
CA PHE A 70 8.16 18.38 -13.71
C PHE A 70 9.05 18.29 -12.46
N GLY A 71 9.31 19.42 -11.79
CA GLY A 71 10.10 19.46 -10.55
C GLY A 71 9.50 18.68 -9.39
N ASP A 72 8.17 18.57 -9.36
CA ASP A 72 7.40 17.94 -8.27
C ASP A 72 6.91 16.54 -8.61
N GLN A 73 6.91 16.18 -9.90
CA GLN A 73 6.37 14.89 -10.38
C GLN A 73 6.93 13.69 -9.63
N GLN A 74 8.23 13.64 -9.40
CA GLN A 74 8.86 12.50 -8.75
C GLN A 74 8.42 12.37 -7.29
N GLN A 75 8.39 13.47 -6.54
CA GLN A 75 7.97 13.45 -5.14
C GLN A 75 6.50 13.10 -5.02
N PHE A 76 5.67 13.67 -5.88
CA PHE A 76 4.25 13.39 -5.96
C PHE A 76 3.97 11.92 -6.33
N PHE A 77 4.70 11.38 -7.30
CA PHE A 77 4.62 9.98 -7.69
C PHE A 77 4.97 9.05 -6.53
N ILE A 78 6.04 9.35 -5.78
CA ILE A 78 6.46 8.55 -4.61
C ILE A 78 5.38 8.62 -3.53
N ASP A 79 4.86 9.80 -3.22
CA ASP A 79 3.82 9.98 -2.20
C ASP A 79 2.55 9.18 -2.53
N LEU A 80 2.04 9.30 -3.75
CA LEU A 80 0.89 8.51 -4.19
C LEU A 80 1.17 7.01 -4.17
N SER A 81 2.38 6.58 -4.58
CA SER A 81 2.76 5.18 -4.59
C SER A 81 2.76 4.59 -3.18
N VAL A 82 3.24 5.33 -2.18
CA VAL A 82 3.23 4.91 -0.78
C VAL A 82 1.80 4.83 -0.24
N ARG A 83 1.00 5.87 -0.48
CA ARG A 83 -0.37 5.99 0.03
C ARG A 83 -1.34 4.99 -0.59
N LEU A 84 -1.16 4.64 -1.87
CA LEU A 84 -2.04 3.77 -2.63
C LEU A 84 -1.54 2.34 -2.75
N ALA A 85 -0.31 2.05 -2.33
CA ALA A 85 0.25 0.71 -2.41
C ALA A 85 -0.60 -0.30 -1.61
N PRO A 86 -1.05 -1.39 -2.25
CA PRO A 86 -1.83 -2.41 -1.58
C PRO A 86 -0.98 -3.20 -0.59
N PRO A 87 -1.50 -3.57 0.59
CA PRO A 87 -0.86 -4.57 1.44
C PRO A 87 -0.92 -5.96 0.79
N ASP A 88 0.05 -6.82 1.09
CA ASP A 88 0.06 -8.19 0.55
C ASP A 88 -1.01 -9.07 1.20
N LEU A 89 -1.34 -8.79 2.46
CA LEU A 89 -2.36 -9.49 3.24
C LEU A 89 -3.33 -8.51 3.88
N LEU A 90 -4.59 -8.91 3.97
CA LEU A 90 -5.67 -8.23 4.69
C LEU A 90 -6.41 -9.25 5.55
N ALA A 91 -6.73 -8.89 6.79
CA ALA A 91 -7.70 -9.60 7.61
C ALA A 91 -8.87 -8.69 7.93
N ILE A 92 -10.08 -9.19 7.75
CA ILE A 92 -11.33 -8.46 8.03
C ILE A 92 -12.22 -9.34 8.88
N GLU A 93 -12.73 -8.78 9.97
CA GLU A 93 -13.76 -9.38 10.79
C GLU A 93 -14.87 -8.36 10.99
N CYS A 94 -16.06 -8.73 10.60
CA CYS A 94 -17.26 -7.93 10.75
C CYS A 94 -18.21 -8.63 11.72
N ARG A 95 -18.66 -7.91 12.75
CA ARG A 95 -19.65 -8.38 13.73
C ARG A 95 -20.63 -7.25 14.02
N ASN A 96 -21.90 -7.46 13.68
CA ASN A 96 -22.94 -6.45 13.80
C ASN A 96 -22.56 -5.15 13.06
N ASP A 97 -22.41 -4.04 13.79
CA ASP A 97 -22.00 -2.72 13.27
C ASP A 97 -20.51 -2.41 13.48
N ARG A 98 -19.70 -3.38 13.92
CA ARG A 98 -18.28 -3.21 14.17
C ARG A 98 -17.45 -4.00 13.17
N VAL A 99 -16.41 -3.37 12.68
CA VAL A 99 -15.44 -4.00 11.78
C VAL A 99 -14.05 -3.89 12.37
N ALA A 100 -13.35 -5.00 12.44
CA ALA A 100 -11.92 -5.08 12.72
C ALA A 100 -11.18 -5.33 11.41
N LEU A 101 -10.09 -4.61 11.19
CA LEU A 101 -9.24 -4.73 10.02
C LEU A 101 -7.77 -4.69 10.41
N ALA A 102 -6.97 -5.58 9.84
CA ALA A 102 -5.52 -5.54 9.88
C ALA A 102 -4.94 -5.78 8.49
N SER A 103 -3.70 -5.42 8.30
CA SER A 103 -2.99 -5.67 7.04
C SER A 103 -1.51 -5.92 7.28
N SER A 104 -0.80 -6.44 6.28
CA SER A 104 0.67 -6.55 6.32
C SER A 104 1.40 -5.20 6.45
N ARG A 105 0.67 -4.08 6.57
CA ARG A 105 1.20 -2.72 6.72
C ARG A 105 0.63 -1.96 7.91
N ALA A 106 -0.38 -2.50 8.59
CA ALA A 106 -1.04 -1.84 9.70
C ALA A 106 -1.59 -2.88 10.66
N SER A 107 -1.38 -2.63 11.94
CA SER A 107 -1.92 -3.42 13.04
C SER A 107 -3.43 -3.46 13.02
N ARG A 108 -4.01 -4.37 13.79
CA ARG A 108 -5.45 -4.47 13.98
C ARG A 108 -6.04 -3.18 14.52
N VAL A 109 -7.03 -2.65 13.82
CA VAL A 109 -7.88 -1.54 14.26
C VAL A 109 -9.33 -2.00 14.22
N GLU A 110 -10.11 -1.56 15.21
CA GLU A 110 -11.54 -1.84 15.27
C GLU A 110 -12.31 -0.53 15.32
N PHE A 111 -13.38 -0.44 14.55
CA PHE A 111 -14.20 0.76 14.43
C PHE A 111 -15.66 0.41 14.17
N PRO A 112 -16.61 1.28 14.57
CA PRO A 112 -17.99 1.14 14.17
C PRO A 112 -18.19 1.55 12.70
N ALA A 113 -18.96 0.75 11.96
CA ALA A 113 -19.35 1.00 10.58
C ALA A 113 -20.77 1.58 10.49
N ASP A 114 -21.11 2.49 11.42
CA ASP A 114 -22.46 3.07 11.63
C ASP A 114 -22.76 4.30 10.75
N GLY A 115 -21.88 4.65 9.85
CA GLY A 115 -22.02 5.79 8.94
C GLY A 115 -21.89 7.16 9.58
N LYS A 116 -21.56 7.25 10.86
CA LYS A 116 -21.38 8.56 11.53
C LYS A 116 -20.00 9.14 11.22
N THR A 117 -19.96 10.45 10.95
CA THR A 117 -18.71 11.18 10.78
C THR A 117 -18.05 11.41 12.14
N ARG A 118 -16.76 11.07 12.22
CA ARG A 118 -15.92 11.25 13.41
C ARG A 118 -14.73 12.11 13.10
N ARG A 119 -14.36 12.96 14.05
CA ARG A 119 -13.13 13.76 13.97
C ARG A 119 -12.00 12.95 14.61
N VAL A 120 -10.99 12.64 13.83
CA VAL A 120 -9.79 11.92 14.29
C VAL A 120 -8.59 12.83 14.10
N ARG A 121 -7.64 12.80 15.03
CA ARG A 121 -6.35 13.47 14.85
C ARG A 121 -5.37 12.49 14.22
N THR A 122 -4.69 12.93 13.17
CA THR A 122 -3.59 12.18 12.58
C THR A 122 -2.37 12.19 13.50
N SER A 123 -1.40 11.31 13.26
CA SER A 123 -0.11 11.34 13.95
C SER A 123 0.62 12.68 13.81
N GLY A 124 0.34 13.44 12.75
CA GLY A 124 0.82 14.82 12.54
C GLY A 124 0.05 15.90 13.28
N GLY A 125 -0.96 15.54 14.12
CA GLY A 125 -1.78 16.49 14.89
C GLY A 125 -2.93 17.14 14.12
N GLU A 126 -3.04 16.91 12.82
CA GLU A 126 -4.09 17.48 11.98
C GLU A 126 -5.44 16.81 12.20
N ALA A 127 -6.51 17.60 12.15
CA ALA A 127 -7.86 17.09 12.31
C ALA A 127 -8.40 16.56 10.99
N GLN A 128 -8.81 15.30 10.97
CA GLN A 128 -9.37 14.61 9.83
C GLN A 128 -10.79 14.15 10.15
N GLN A 129 -11.71 14.26 9.19
CA GLN A 129 -13.05 13.72 9.31
C GLN A 129 -13.09 12.35 8.65
N THR A 130 -13.47 11.34 9.41
CA THR A 130 -13.56 9.97 8.93
C THR A 130 -14.99 9.47 9.08
N ARG A 131 -15.49 8.81 8.05
CA ARG A 131 -16.78 8.15 8.02
C ARG A 131 -16.62 6.72 7.51
N ILE A 132 -17.25 5.77 8.19
CA ILE A 132 -17.17 4.35 7.88
C ILE A 132 -18.56 3.78 7.88
N TRP A 133 -18.94 3.06 6.83
CA TRP A 133 -20.26 2.48 6.71
C TRP A 133 -20.29 1.20 5.88
N LEU A 134 -21.32 0.41 6.12
CA LEU A 134 -21.68 -0.76 5.33
C LEU A 134 -22.98 -0.44 4.57
N ASP A 135 -22.94 -0.64 3.25
CA ASP A 135 -24.11 -0.54 2.38
C ASP A 135 -24.05 -1.59 1.27
N ARG A 136 -24.89 -1.47 0.24
CA ARG A 136 -24.89 -2.43 -0.88
C ARG A 136 -23.58 -2.47 -1.67
N ALA A 137 -22.80 -1.43 -1.62
CA ALA A 137 -21.49 -1.34 -2.26
C ALA A 137 -20.35 -1.95 -1.42
N GLY A 138 -20.69 -2.56 -0.27
CA GLY A 138 -19.71 -3.15 0.65
C GLY A 138 -19.32 -2.24 1.82
N LEU A 139 -18.17 -2.45 2.39
CA LEU A 139 -17.59 -1.63 3.45
C LEU A 139 -16.84 -0.45 2.85
N THR A 140 -17.20 0.75 3.27
CA THR A 140 -16.57 1.98 2.77
C THR A 140 -15.98 2.80 3.91
N PHE A 141 -14.75 3.26 3.69
CA PHE A 141 -14.04 4.27 4.46
C PHE A 141 -13.93 5.54 3.66
N SER A 142 -14.25 6.66 4.25
CA SER A 142 -14.02 7.97 3.65
C SER A 142 -13.33 8.86 4.65
N SER A 143 -12.28 9.54 4.23
CA SER A 143 -11.53 10.46 5.05
C SER A 143 -11.26 11.75 4.29
N THR A 144 -11.49 12.90 4.95
CA THR A 144 -11.31 14.24 4.39
C THR A 144 -10.74 15.19 5.44
N GLY A 145 -9.94 16.15 5.03
CA GLY A 145 -9.29 17.13 5.91
C GLY A 145 -7.84 16.78 6.24
N GLY A 146 -7.14 17.64 6.98
CA GLY A 146 -5.73 17.44 7.29
C GLY A 146 -4.80 17.74 6.12
N GLY A 147 -4.97 18.91 5.47
CA GLY A 147 -4.11 19.33 4.36
C GLY A 147 -4.70 19.14 2.97
N SER A 148 -5.98 18.73 2.86
CA SER A 148 -6.81 18.79 1.65
C SER A 148 -7.09 17.51 0.88
N ASP A 149 -6.41 16.39 1.16
CA ASP A 149 -6.65 15.18 0.38
C ASP A 149 -7.88 14.42 0.88
N ALA A 150 -8.75 14.02 -0.05
CA ALA A 150 -9.84 13.09 0.23
C ALA A 150 -9.40 11.68 -0.15
N LEU A 151 -9.52 10.75 0.80
CA LEU A 151 -9.18 9.36 0.63
C LEU A 151 -10.41 8.50 0.86
N ASN A 152 -10.69 7.59 -0.10
CA ASN A 152 -11.82 6.67 -0.01
C ASN A 152 -11.34 5.25 -0.31
N PHE A 153 -11.73 4.31 0.53
CA PHE A 153 -11.53 2.88 0.34
C PHE A 153 -12.89 2.19 0.35
N ASN A 154 -13.12 1.35 -0.65
CA ASN A 154 -14.27 0.49 -0.70
C ASN A 154 -13.84 -0.97 -0.78
N PHE A 155 -14.39 -1.82 0.07
CA PHE A 155 -14.14 -3.24 0.16
C PHE A 155 -15.40 -3.99 -0.25
N LEU A 156 -15.37 -4.63 -1.40
CA LEU A 156 -16.52 -5.32 -1.98
C LEU A 156 -16.18 -6.80 -2.17
N PRO A 157 -16.86 -7.73 -1.47
CA PRO A 157 -16.78 -9.15 -1.79
C PRO A 157 -17.25 -9.40 -3.22
N ILE A 158 -16.51 -10.22 -3.94
CA ILE A 158 -16.81 -10.65 -5.31
C ILE A 158 -16.64 -12.17 -5.41
N ASP A 159 -17.04 -12.75 -6.53
CA ASP A 159 -16.92 -14.18 -6.80
C ASP A 159 -17.58 -15.04 -5.67
N ASP A 160 -18.78 -14.68 -5.27
CA ASP A 160 -19.54 -15.34 -4.17
C ASP A 160 -18.75 -15.38 -2.85
N GLY A 161 -18.08 -14.28 -2.51
CA GLY A 161 -17.31 -14.11 -1.28
C GLY A 161 -15.92 -14.78 -1.29
N ARG A 162 -15.52 -15.43 -2.38
CA ARG A 162 -14.19 -16.07 -2.52
C ARG A 162 -13.07 -15.08 -2.80
N ALA A 163 -13.43 -13.86 -3.20
CA ALA A 163 -12.48 -12.80 -3.44
C ALA A 163 -13.01 -11.45 -2.91
N LEU A 164 -12.11 -10.50 -2.73
CA LEU A 164 -12.39 -9.15 -2.29
C LEU A 164 -11.80 -8.15 -3.28
N ARG A 165 -12.61 -7.24 -3.77
CA ARG A 165 -12.14 -6.08 -4.54
C ARG A 165 -11.99 -4.89 -3.61
N VAL A 166 -10.81 -4.32 -3.56
CA VAL A 166 -10.54 -3.09 -2.82
C VAL A 166 -10.29 -1.96 -3.80
N THR A 167 -11.23 -1.02 -3.84
CA THR A 167 -11.08 0.21 -4.64
C THR A 167 -10.54 1.31 -3.75
N ARG A 168 -9.41 1.89 -4.10
CA ARG A 168 -8.80 3.05 -3.45
C ARG A 168 -8.95 4.25 -4.35
N ARG A 169 -9.47 5.33 -3.80
CA ARG A 169 -9.64 6.60 -4.52
C ARG A 169 -9.00 7.71 -3.70
N ILE A 170 -8.12 8.47 -4.32
CA ILE A 170 -7.51 9.66 -3.74
C ILE A 170 -7.81 10.88 -4.61
N SER A 171 -8.19 11.95 -3.97
CA SER A 171 -8.32 13.28 -4.57
C SER A 171 -7.36 14.21 -3.84
N ALA A 172 -6.48 14.87 -4.56
CA ALA A 172 -5.56 15.86 -4.03
C ALA A 172 -5.67 17.13 -4.89
N LYS A 173 -5.29 18.26 -4.34
CA LYS A 173 -5.39 19.56 -5.06
C LYS A 173 -4.48 19.62 -6.29
N GLU A 174 -3.39 18.85 -6.30
CA GLU A 174 -2.43 18.76 -7.39
C GLU A 174 -2.94 17.88 -8.54
N LEU A 175 -4.02 17.12 -8.31
CA LEU A 175 -4.60 16.20 -9.29
C LEU A 175 -5.73 16.88 -10.06
N SER A 176 -5.70 16.81 -11.39
CA SER A 176 -6.80 17.23 -12.26
C SER A 176 -8.04 16.35 -12.14
N ALA A 177 -7.87 15.08 -11.76
CA ALA A 177 -8.92 14.12 -11.50
C ALA A 177 -8.48 13.14 -10.40
N PRO A 178 -9.43 12.53 -9.67
CA PRO A 178 -9.09 11.53 -8.65
C PRO A 178 -8.35 10.35 -9.25
N VAL A 179 -7.32 9.87 -8.55
CA VAL A 179 -6.68 8.59 -8.87
C VAL A 179 -7.52 7.46 -8.26
N VAL A 180 -7.88 6.48 -9.08
CA VAL A 180 -8.65 5.31 -8.69
C VAL A 180 -7.85 4.06 -9.01
N ILE A 181 -7.69 3.17 -8.03
CA ILE A 181 -6.96 1.91 -8.15
C ILE A 181 -7.80 0.79 -7.57
N GLN A 182 -7.95 -0.28 -8.34
CA GLN A 182 -8.63 -1.49 -7.92
C GLN A 182 -7.60 -2.60 -7.68
N THR A 183 -7.72 -3.23 -6.53
CA THR A 183 -6.89 -4.37 -6.16
C THR A 183 -7.79 -5.54 -5.80
N THR A 184 -7.55 -6.69 -6.40
CA THR A 184 -8.24 -7.93 -6.08
C THR A 184 -7.43 -8.74 -5.09
N TYR A 185 -8.12 -9.37 -4.14
CA TYR A 185 -7.56 -10.26 -3.15
C TYR A 185 -8.30 -11.60 -3.18
N ASN A 186 -7.60 -12.69 -3.18
CA ASN A 186 -8.18 -14.03 -3.02
C ASN A 186 -8.32 -14.35 -1.54
N LYS A 187 -9.48 -14.86 -1.14
CA LYS A 187 -9.71 -15.33 0.22
C LYS A 187 -8.89 -16.60 0.47
N ILE A 188 -8.08 -16.62 1.52
CA ILE A 188 -7.23 -17.75 1.88
C ILE A 188 -7.61 -18.39 3.21
N ALA A 189 -8.51 -17.76 3.99
CA ALA A 189 -9.18 -18.34 5.15
C ALA A 189 -10.51 -17.64 5.40
N GLU A 190 -11.51 -18.38 5.90
CA GLU A 190 -12.85 -17.86 6.21
C GLU A 190 -12.87 -16.98 7.47
N VAL A 191 -11.88 -17.13 8.33
CA VAL A 191 -11.77 -16.40 9.59
C VAL A 191 -10.54 -15.50 9.54
N ALA A 192 -10.69 -14.28 10.04
CA ALA A 192 -9.57 -13.34 10.21
C ALA A 192 -8.55 -13.96 11.19
N ARG A 193 -7.28 -13.92 10.80
CA ARG A 193 -6.16 -14.36 11.63
C ARG A 193 -5.33 -13.15 12.03
N TRP A 194 -5.39 -12.82 13.32
CA TRP A 194 -4.72 -11.64 13.87
C TRP A 194 -3.27 -11.92 14.25
N ASP A 195 -2.97 -13.15 14.63
CA ASP A 195 -1.65 -13.64 15.03
C ASP A 195 -0.54 -13.34 14.00
N ILE A 196 -0.89 -13.30 12.73
CA ILE A 196 0.06 -13.01 11.64
C ILE A 196 0.41 -11.51 11.47
N PHE A 197 -0.28 -10.63 12.22
CA PHE A 197 -0.09 -9.18 12.18
C PHE A 197 0.42 -8.62 13.51
N ASP A 198 0.47 -9.41 14.59
CA ASP A 198 0.86 -8.96 15.93
C ASP A 198 2.34 -8.59 16.01
N ASP A 199 3.19 -9.22 15.20
CA ASP A 199 4.61 -8.86 15.08
C ASP A 199 4.84 -7.44 14.51
N ALA A 200 3.83 -6.85 13.86
CA ALA A 200 3.90 -5.48 13.39
C ALA A 200 3.73 -4.44 14.52
N GLN A 201 3.15 -4.83 15.66
CA GLN A 201 2.96 -3.93 16.81
C GLN A 201 4.23 -3.73 17.65
N LEU A 202 5.14 -4.70 17.67
CA LEU A 202 6.38 -4.58 18.44
C LEU A 202 7.35 -3.54 17.87
N ALA A 203 7.20 -3.17 16.60
CA ALA A 203 8.05 -2.18 15.95
C ALA A 203 7.62 -0.71 16.18
N GLU A 204 6.36 -0.44 16.58
CA GLU A 204 5.87 0.94 16.76
C GLU A 204 5.75 1.42 18.21
N GLN A 205 5.91 0.54 19.22
CA GLN A 205 5.71 0.89 20.63
C GLN A 205 6.91 0.57 21.51
N THR A 206 8.07 1.16 21.26
CA THR A 206 9.10 1.22 22.30
C THR A 206 9.45 2.67 22.60
N PRO A 207 8.77 3.30 23.57
CA PRO A 207 9.38 4.41 24.30
C PRO A 207 10.49 3.80 25.17
N VAL A 208 11.70 4.35 25.04
CA VAL A 208 12.82 4.01 25.91
C VAL A 208 12.45 4.32 27.37
N GLN A 209 11.89 3.35 28.08
CA GLN A 209 11.85 3.36 29.53
C GLN A 209 13.09 2.64 30.06
N LYS A 210 13.95 3.41 30.71
CA LYS A 210 15.04 2.89 31.54
C LYS A 210 14.47 1.93 32.60
N GLN A 211 14.51 0.66 32.37
CA GLN A 211 14.17 -0.35 33.38
C GLN A 211 15.38 -0.63 34.27
N LYS A 212 15.14 -0.46 35.57
CA LYS A 212 16.02 -0.82 36.68
C LYS A 212 16.18 -2.37 36.69
N PRO A 213 17.36 -2.91 36.97
CA PRO A 213 17.59 -4.37 36.92
C PRO A 213 16.77 -5.10 37.99
N VAL A 214 15.99 -6.10 37.56
CA VAL A 214 15.33 -7.09 38.42
C VAL A 214 16.16 -8.37 38.40
N PRO A 215 16.43 -9.01 39.56
CA PRO A 215 17.26 -10.21 39.62
C PRO A 215 16.55 -11.43 39.01
N PRO A 216 17.28 -12.41 38.46
CA PRO A 216 16.71 -13.52 37.72
C PRO A 216 16.13 -14.58 38.65
N SER A 217 14.88 -14.99 38.39
CA SER A 217 14.31 -16.22 38.92
C SER A 217 14.61 -17.38 37.97
N PRO A 218 15.00 -18.53 38.48
CA PRO A 218 15.36 -19.70 37.67
C PRO A 218 14.12 -20.55 37.42
N THR A 219 13.70 -20.76 36.18
CA THR A 219 13.18 -22.03 35.68
C THR A 219 12.64 -21.92 34.24
N ALA A 220 12.93 -22.97 33.49
CA ALA A 220 12.51 -23.29 32.12
C ALA A 220 13.42 -22.77 30.99
N ARG A 221 14.45 -23.54 30.76
CA ARG A 221 15.35 -23.53 29.61
C ARG A 221 14.58 -24.01 28.36
N ALA A 222 13.90 -23.12 27.67
CA ALA A 222 13.53 -23.34 26.29
C ALA A 222 14.77 -23.04 25.43
N VAL A 223 15.31 -24.07 24.81
CA VAL A 223 16.43 -23.98 23.87
C VAL A 223 15.96 -23.17 22.66
N ALA A 224 16.22 -21.87 22.64
CA ALA A 224 16.10 -21.06 21.45
C ALA A 224 17.19 -21.50 20.46
N PRO A 225 16.89 -21.75 19.19
CA PRO A 225 17.89 -22.20 18.24
C PRO A 225 18.92 -21.10 17.98
N THR A 226 20.16 -21.37 18.33
CA THR A 226 21.37 -20.53 18.18
C THR A 226 21.62 -20.11 16.73
N PHE A 227 21.01 -20.77 15.76
CA PHE A 227 21.19 -20.55 14.32
C PHE A 227 20.67 -19.20 13.79
N ARG A 228 19.69 -18.55 14.43
CA ARG A 228 19.10 -17.31 13.91
C ARG A 228 19.98 -16.07 14.12
N ASN A 229 20.83 -16.06 15.12
CA ASN A 229 21.71 -14.91 15.37
C ASN A 229 22.83 -14.80 14.32
N ASP A 230 23.36 -15.93 13.88
CA ASP A 230 24.42 -15.98 12.86
C ASP A 230 23.88 -15.55 11.48
N GLU A 231 22.67 -16.01 11.13
CA GLU A 231 22.02 -15.63 9.87
C GLU A 231 21.65 -14.13 9.81
N ALA A 232 21.23 -13.56 10.92
CA ALA A 232 20.94 -12.13 11.01
C ALA A 232 22.23 -11.29 10.91
N SER A 233 23.34 -11.78 11.46
CA SER A 233 24.65 -11.14 11.34
C SER A 233 25.14 -11.17 9.89
N GLU A 234 25.07 -12.34 9.23
CA GLU A 234 25.40 -12.50 7.81
C GLU A 234 24.61 -11.53 6.92
N LEU A 235 23.30 -11.36 7.19
CA LEU A 235 22.46 -10.42 6.44
C LEU A 235 22.86 -8.96 6.68
N ARG A 236 23.22 -8.57 7.91
CA ARG A 236 23.70 -7.21 8.19
C ARG A 236 25.02 -6.91 7.49
N GLU A 237 25.94 -7.88 7.48
CA GLU A 237 27.21 -7.78 6.74
C GLU A 237 26.95 -7.67 5.23
N THR A 238 26.02 -8.45 4.71
CA THR A 238 25.62 -8.40 3.29
C THR A 238 25.00 -7.05 2.94
N LEU A 239 24.17 -6.46 3.81
CA LEU A 239 23.65 -5.10 3.64
C LEU A 239 24.79 -4.07 3.61
N ALA A 240 25.74 -4.16 4.55
CA ALA A 240 26.88 -3.24 4.60
C ALA A 240 27.72 -3.32 3.33
N ALA A 241 27.96 -4.52 2.82
CA ALA A 241 28.67 -4.75 1.55
C ALA A 241 27.91 -4.20 0.34
N TRP A 242 26.57 -4.36 0.31
CA TRP A 242 25.70 -3.80 -0.72
C TRP A 242 25.75 -2.26 -0.72
N ILE A 243 25.67 -1.63 0.45
CA ILE A 243 25.79 -0.16 0.61
C ILE A 243 27.16 0.32 0.16
N ALA A 244 28.22 -0.36 0.58
CA ALA A 244 29.59 -0.03 0.19
C ALA A 244 29.80 -0.11 -1.34
N ALA A 245 29.21 -1.10 -2.02
CA ALA A 245 29.23 -1.20 -3.48
C ALA A 245 28.47 -0.02 -4.14
N THR A 246 27.33 0.36 -3.58
CA THR A 246 26.54 1.52 -4.05
C THR A 246 27.34 2.81 -3.92
N ASN A 247 27.94 3.06 -2.77
CA ASN A 247 28.71 4.29 -2.50
C ASN A 247 29.97 4.39 -3.39
N ARG A 248 30.58 3.26 -3.72
CA ARG A 248 31.69 3.20 -4.69
C ARG A 248 31.22 3.23 -6.14
N ARG A 249 29.91 3.13 -6.39
CA ARG A 249 29.34 3.04 -7.73
C ARG A 249 29.86 1.82 -8.51
N ASP A 250 30.20 0.74 -7.78
CA ASP A 250 30.69 -0.52 -8.32
C ASP A 250 29.52 -1.37 -8.81
N ILE A 251 29.23 -1.25 -10.10
CA ILE A 251 28.06 -1.92 -10.71
C ILE A 251 28.17 -3.44 -10.67
N GLU A 252 29.37 -4.00 -10.88
CA GLU A 252 29.57 -5.44 -10.88
C GLU A 252 29.33 -6.02 -9.48
N ARG A 253 29.92 -5.40 -8.49
CA ARG A 253 29.70 -5.78 -7.09
C ARG A 253 28.26 -5.57 -6.68
N GLN A 254 27.65 -4.45 -7.09
CA GLN A 254 26.24 -4.16 -6.81
C GLN A 254 25.34 -5.26 -7.35
N MET A 255 25.52 -5.65 -8.62
CA MET A 255 24.69 -6.66 -9.26
C MET A 255 24.90 -8.06 -8.69
N SER A 256 26.05 -8.34 -8.08
CA SER A 256 26.28 -9.62 -7.42
C SER A 256 25.34 -9.92 -6.25
N PHE A 257 24.65 -8.92 -5.73
CA PHE A 257 23.65 -9.09 -4.65
C PHE A 257 22.26 -9.44 -5.15
N TYR A 258 21.98 -9.37 -6.45
CA TYR A 258 20.63 -9.58 -6.99
C TYR A 258 20.44 -10.97 -7.57
N LEU A 259 19.19 -11.45 -7.56
CA LEU A 259 18.77 -12.57 -8.38
C LEU A 259 18.63 -12.15 -9.85
N ASN A 260 18.60 -13.11 -10.75
CA ASN A 260 18.40 -12.87 -12.20
C ASN A 260 17.03 -12.24 -12.50
N GLU A 261 16.03 -12.55 -11.69
CA GLU A 261 14.69 -11.98 -11.76
C GLU A 261 14.29 -11.46 -10.38
N LEU A 262 13.79 -10.23 -10.32
CA LEU A 262 13.29 -9.60 -9.12
C LEU A 262 11.78 -9.55 -9.16
N LYS A 263 11.12 -9.93 -8.06
CA LYS A 263 9.68 -9.74 -7.89
C LYS A 263 9.30 -8.26 -7.88
N ALA A 264 10.21 -7.40 -7.38
CA ALA A 264 10.04 -5.96 -7.47
C ALA A 264 11.39 -5.23 -7.41
N PHE A 265 11.50 -4.16 -8.20
CA PHE A 265 12.59 -3.21 -8.15
C PHE A 265 11.98 -1.80 -8.13
N TYR A 266 12.07 -1.14 -6.96
CA TYR A 266 11.30 0.08 -6.66
C TYR A 266 9.82 -0.10 -7.02
N LEU A 267 9.43 0.47 -8.13
CA LEU A 267 8.05 0.56 -8.56
C LEU A 267 7.69 -0.49 -9.64
N THR A 268 8.69 -1.13 -10.21
CA THR A 268 8.50 -2.10 -11.30
C THR A 268 8.50 -3.52 -10.74
N ARG A 269 7.64 -4.39 -11.29
CA ARG A 269 7.52 -5.79 -10.90
C ARG A 269 8.09 -6.70 -11.98
N ASN A 270 8.49 -7.91 -11.57
CA ASN A 270 9.02 -8.96 -12.47
C ASN A 270 10.09 -8.39 -13.39
N VAL A 271 11.13 -7.85 -12.77
CA VAL A 271 12.20 -7.11 -13.46
C VAL A 271 13.42 -8.02 -13.62
N SER A 272 13.95 -8.10 -14.81
CA SER A 272 15.22 -8.81 -15.04
C SER A 272 16.39 -8.07 -14.38
N SER A 273 17.41 -8.81 -13.98
CA SER A 273 18.66 -8.22 -13.46
C SER A 273 19.33 -7.26 -14.45
N ASP A 274 19.15 -7.50 -15.77
CA ASP A 274 19.69 -6.60 -16.80
C ASP A 274 19.01 -5.24 -16.80
N ALA A 275 17.68 -5.20 -16.60
CA ALA A 275 16.96 -3.93 -16.46
C ALA A 275 17.41 -3.18 -15.20
N VAL A 276 17.61 -3.88 -14.07
CA VAL A 276 18.15 -3.30 -12.83
C VAL A 276 19.57 -2.77 -13.07
N ARG A 277 20.44 -3.54 -13.72
CA ARG A 277 21.78 -3.14 -14.10
C ARG A 277 21.77 -1.85 -14.91
N ASN A 278 20.95 -1.79 -15.95
CA ASN A 278 20.85 -0.63 -16.82
C ASN A 278 20.43 0.63 -16.07
N GLU A 279 19.47 0.52 -15.15
CA GLU A 279 19.01 1.64 -14.34
C GLU A 279 20.08 2.11 -13.36
N LYS A 280 20.71 1.17 -12.63
CA LYS A 280 21.79 1.51 -11.69
C LYS A 280 23.01 2.09 -12.41
N THR A 281 23.37 1.57 -13.58
CA THR A 281 24.46 2.10 -14.41
C THR A 281 24.20 3.55 -14.81
N ARG A 282 22.99 3.86 -15.26
CA ARG A 282 22.58 5.25 -15.57
C ARG A 282 22.62 6.15 -14.34
N ALA A 283 22.13 5.66 -13.19
CA ALA A 283 22.14 6.41 -11.94
C ALA A 283 23.59 6.71 -11.48
N PHE A 284 24.49 5.72 -11.56
CA PHE A 284 25.90 5.86 -11.18
C PHE A 284 26.66 6.79 -12.13
N ALA A 285 26.40 6.71 -13.44
CA ALA A 285 27.00 7.60 -14.43
C ALA A 285 26.58 9.06 -14.24
N ALA A 286 25.34 9.31 -13.81
CA ALA A 286 24.82 10.64 -13.56
C ALA A 286 25.33 11.24 -12.23
N ALA A 287 25.81 10.43 -11.29
CA ALA A 287 26.25 10.85 -9.98
C ALA A 287 27.75 11.18 -9.96
N THR A 288 28.11 12.31 -9.38
CA THR A 288 29.52 12.65 -9.06
C THR A 288 29.95 12.03 -7.74
N SER A 289 29.04 11.95 -6.76
CA SER A 289 29.22 11.19 -5.53
C SER A 289 27.91 10.57 -5.05
N VAL A 290 28.02 9.46 -4.32
CA VAL A 290 26.92 8.74 -3.69
C VAL A 290 27.33 8.45 -2.25
N ASP A 291 26.53 8.90 -1.28
CA ASP A 291 26.65 8.58 0.14
C ASP A 291 25.30 8.05 0.62
N ILE A 292 25.21 6.74 0.81
CA ILE A 292 24.05 6.04 1.36
C ILE A 292 24.44 5.43 2.69
N ARG A 293 23.59 5.61 3.69
CA ARG A 293 23.74 5.05 5.03
C ARG A 293 22.46 4.33 5.42
N ALA A 294 22.59 3.19 6.07
CA ALA A 294 21.48 2.46 6.69
C ALA A 294 21.62 2.56 8.22
N ALA A 295 20.51 2.86 8.88
CA ALA A 295 20.41 2.76 10.33
C ALA A 295 19.57 1.55 10.69
N GLU A 296 20.05 0.79 11.70
CA GLU A 296 19.35 -0.27 12.43
C GLU A 296 18.39 -1.14 11.59
N PRO A 297 18.90 -2.13 10.82
CA PRO A 297 18.03 -2.99 10.02
C PRO A 297 17.22 -3.94 10.92
N GLU A 298 15.90 -3.87 10.79
CA GLU A 298 14.99 -4.89 11.26
C GLU A 298 15.00 -6.07 10.28
N ILE A 299 15.14 -7.30 10.79
CA ILE A 299 15.23 -8.51 9.96
C ILE A 299 14.17 -9.49 10.43
N ILE A 300 13.28 -9.90 9.51
CA ILE A 300 12.24 -10.89 9.74
C ILE A 300 12.48 -12.07 8.81
N PHE A 301 12.79 -13.23 9.37
CA PHE A 301 12.97 -14.46 8.60
C PHE A 301 11.61 -15.10 8.27
N GLN A 302 11.48 -15.57 7.03
CA GLN A 302 10.30 -16.22 6.49
C GLN A 302 10.66 -17.55 5.83
N ASN A 303 9.65 -18.38 5.54
CA ASN A 303 9.81 -19.65 4.82
C ASN A 303 10.88 -20.57 5.43
N GLY A 304 10.89 -20.68 6.77
CA GLY A 304 11.85 -21.54 7.49
C GLY A 304 13.30 -21.05 7.42
N GLY A 305 13.51 -19.72 7.30
CA GLY A 305 14.82 -19.13 7.20
C GLY A 305 15.38 -19.02 5.77
N ARG A 306 14.60 -19.43 4.76
CA ARG A 306 15.01 -19.35 3.35
C ARG A 306 14.80 -18.00 2.73
N GLU A 307 13.93 -17.17 3.29
CA GLU A 307 13.69 -15.79 2.90
C GLU A 307 13.82 -14.88 4.11
N ALA A 308 14.18 -13.62 3.87
CA ALA A 308 14.20 -12.58 4.88
C ALA A 308 13.67 -11.27 4.34
N VAL A 309 12.89 -10.56 5.15
CA VAL A 309 12.50 -9.17 4.93
C VAL A 309 13.37 -8.31 5.81
N MET A 310 14.07 -7.36 5.20
CA MET A 310 14.92 -6.41 5.90
C MET A 310 14.40 -5.00 5.66
N ARG A 311 14.09 -4.27 6.72
CA ARG A 311 13.66 -2.87 6.69
C ARG A 311 14.66 -2.02 7.42
N PHE A 312 15.03 -0.91 6.84
CA PHE A 312 15.95 0.03 7.45
C PHE A 312 15.70 1.46 6.99
N ARG A 313 16.09 2.39 7.82
CA ARG A 313 16.12 3.80 7.48
C ARG A 313 17.34 4.08 6.61
N LYS A 314 17.09 4.43 5.35
CA LYS A 314 18.12 4.82 4.39
C LYS A 314 18.19 6.34 4.32
N VAL A 315 19.34 6.90 4.67
CA VAL A 315 19.70 8.29 4.41
C VAL A 315 20.59 8.32 3.18
N TYR A 316 20.29 9.23 2.25
CA TYR A 316 21.09 9.35 1.03
C TYR A 316 21.42 10.80 0.72
N ASP A 317 22.65 11.01 0.21
CA ASP A 317 23.15 12.24 -0.38
C ASP A 317 23.82 11.89 -1.72
N ILE A 318 23.18 12.29 -2.82
CA ILE A 318 23.65 11.99 -4.18
C ILE A 318 23.94 13.31 -4.87
N GLN A 319 25.21 13.56 -5.19
CA GLN A 319 25.63 14.72 -5.93
C GLN A 319 25.61 14.42 -7.43
N ARG A 320 25.13 15.37 -8.23
CA ARG A 320 25.09 15.30 -9.69
C ARG A 320 25.56 16.62 -10.27
N ARG A 321 25.96 16.63 -11.53
CA ARG A 321 26.33 17.90 -12.21
C ARG A 321 25.18 18.91 -12.24
N ALA A 322 23.94 18.45 -12.29
CA ALA A 322 22.73 19.27 -12.34
C ALA A 322 22.14 19.62 -10.96
N GLY A 323 22.82 19.28 -9.85
CA GLY A 323 22.34 19.53 -8.48
C GLY A 323 22.46 18.32 -7.57
N SER A 324 22.17 18.49 -6.29
CA SER A 324 22.22 17.43 -5.28
C SER A 324 20.81 16.88 -4.99
N ARG A 325 20.76 15.61 -4.65
CA ARG A 325 19.56 14.94 -4.16
C ARG A 325 19.83 14.35 -2.79
N ARG A 326 19.10 14.82 -1.78
CA ARG A 326 19.20 14.34 -0.41
C ARG A 326 17.85 13.90 0.08
N GLY A 327 17.82 12.92 0.95
CA GLY A 327 16.57 12.48 1.55
C GLY A 327 16.76 11.33 2.51
N GLU A 328 15.63 10.95 3.09
CA GLU A 328 15.54 9.88 4.06
C GLU A 328 14.28 9.05 3.80
N VAL A 329 14.44 7.75 3.66
CA VAL A 329 13.35 6.81 3.38
C VAL A 329 13.46 5.57 4.24
N VAL A 330 12.36 4.87 4.46
CA VAL A 330 12.39 3.47 4.90
C VAL A 330 12.48 2.60 3.66
N GLN A 331 13.57 1.86 3.53
CA GLN A 331 13.77 0.91 2.45
C GLN A 331 13.48 -0.51 2.93
N GLU A 332 12.80 -1.29 2.11
CA GLU A 332 12.59 -2.72 2.29
C GLU A 332 13.38 -3.49 1.23
N LEU A 333 14.25 -4.38 1.69
CA LEU A 333 14.92 -5.39 0.87
C LEU A 333 14.38 -6.75 1.25
N ARG A 334 13.98 -7.55 0.26
CA ARG A 334 13.65 -8.95 0.48
C ARG A 334 14.75 -9.82 -0.10
N TRP A 335 15.21 -10.74 0.73
CA TRP A 335 16.35 -11.59 0.48
C TRP A 335 15.92 -13.05 0.36
N GLN A 336 16.56 -13.76 -0.54
CA GLN A 336 16.44 -15.21 -0.68
C GLN A 336 17.79 -15.85 -0.45
N ARG A 337 17.82 -16.90 0.38
CA ARG A 337 19.01 -17.70 0.61
C ARG A 337 19.26 -18.62 -0.58
N THR A 338 20.45 -18.58 -1.12
CA THR A 338 20.91 -19.40 -2.24
C THR A 338 22.19 -20.15 -1.83
N ASN A 339 22.67 -21.05 -2.68
CA ASN A 339 23.97 -21.69 -2.50
C ASN A 339 25.16 -20.72 -2.62
N ARG A 340 24.92 -19.48 -3.06
CA ARG A 340 25.90 -18.39 -3.17
C ARG A 340 25.64 -17.26 -2.17
N GLY A 341 25.00 -17.56 -1.02
CA GLY A 341 24.61 -16.60 0.01
C GLY A 341 23.28 -15.91 -0.27
N TRP A 342 23.03 -14.83 0.44
CA TRP A 342 21.80 -14.06 0.35
C TRP A 342 21.75 -13.21 -0.91
N LYS A 343 20.61 -13.24 -1.63
CA LYS A 343 20.36 -12.47 -2.85
C LYS A 343 19.06 -11.69 -2.73
N ILE A 344 19.07 -10.44 -3.19
CA ILE A 344 17.91 -9.55 -3.24
C ILE A 344 16.98 -10.02 -4.38
N PHE A 345 15.73 -10.27 -4.05
CA PHE A 345 14.67 -10.51 -5.02
C PHE A 345 13.59 -9.42 -5.01
N SER A 346 13.68 -8.46 -4.08
CA SER A 346 12.83 -7.27 -4.07
C SER A 346 13.54 -6.12 -3.38
N GLU A 347 13.51 -4.93 -3.99
CA GLU A 347 14.05 -3.67 -3.47
C GLU A 347 12.97 -2.60 -3.61
N ARG A 348 12.58 -1.95 -2.49
CA ARG A 348 11.56 -0.89 -2.49
C ARG A 348 11.85 0.17 -1.44
N ASP A 349 11.55 1.42 -1.75
CA ASP A 349 11.35 2.45 -0.73
C ASP A 349 9.88 2.40 -0.31
N ILE A 350 9.59 2.13 0.98
CA ILE A 350 8.24 1.89 1.49
C ILE A 350 7.65 3.08 2.25
N LYS A 351 8.49 4.05 2.62
CA LYS A 351 8.07 5.28 3.29
C LYS A 351 9.11 6.38 3.05
N VAL A 352 8.66 7.57 2.69
CA VAL A 352 9.51 8.78 2.68
C VAL A 352 9.42 9.46 4.05
N ILE A 353 10.57 9.85 4.61
CA ILE A 353 10.65 10.50 5.92
C ILE A 353 10.89 12.00 5.73
N ARG A 354 11.79 12.38 4.82
CA ARG A 354 12.07 13.77 4.38
C ARG A 354 12.78 13.79 3.02
#